data_8717895621a7dcce7697cffe35bf6391
#
_entry.id   8717895621a7dcce7697cffe35bf6391
#
_cell.length_a   1.000
_cell.length_b   1.000
_cell.length_c   1.000
_cell.angle_alpha   90.00
_cell.angle_beta   90.00
_cell.angle_gamma   90.00
#
_symmetry.space_group_name_H-M   'P 1'
#
loop_
_entity.id
_entity.type
_entity.pdbx_description
1 polymer ?
#
loop_
_entity_poly.entity_id
_entity_poly.type
_entity_poly.pdbx_seq_one_letter_code
_entity_poly.pdbx_strand_id
1 'polypeptide(L)'
;MRNLKRALSLLLSSTLVLGMMVMGGSAAGYQDVDDSNVHQEAIEVLQAVGIMTGKENGDFDPDGSITRNEMAVVMAHLLNLDYDYYRGTHPFTDVPDWAAPYVAACAAEGVVAGIGNGQYGGDQKVTAAQASLMLMKALGYFQNQEDFGTDWQVATIRQASYINLFDNINSNAESALTRAQVAQLVLNALESDMVSFTGDKGIQIGNVTVGYKAEYTAKTGTDKKYNTLVSGKTDISNQGQYYIQLGEELYEGQLRKADDADAFDRPAYTWSYKGEKIGTYVDWTQMVKEYTTAVTGKELYNLLTSNTIKEYGFHYYVDGKESTTIK
;
A
#
# COMPACT_ATOMS: atom_id res chain seq x y z
N MET A 1 34.78 32.09 13.02
CA MET A 1 34.76 31.27 11.83
C MET A 1 34.01 29.91 11.99
N ARG A 2 34.11 29.25 13.17
CA ARG A 2 33.45 27.95 13.44
C ARG A 2 31.91 28.07 13.52
N ASN A 3 31.38 29.19 14.01
CA ASN A 3 29.93 29.42 14.13
C ASN A 3 29.28 29.86 12.82
N LEU A 4 30.04 30.48 11.92
CA LEU A 4 29.56 30.87 10.58
C LEU A 4 29.40 29.64 9.66
N LYS A 5 30.29 28.64 9.79
CA LYS A 5 30.16 27.36 9.06
C LYS A 5 28.99 26.52 9.53
N ARG A 6 28.65 26.56 10.85
CA ARG A 6 27.45 25.91 11.41
C ARG A 6 26.15 26.60 10.99
N ALA A 7 26.14 27.94 10.96
CA ALA A 7 25.01 28.69 10.47
C ALA A 7 24.79 28.49 8.96
N LEU A 8 25.88 28.39 8.18
CA LEU A 8 25.78 28.13 6.73
C LEU A 8 25.31 26.70 6.42
N SER A 9 25.73 25.69 7.21
CA SER A 9 25.27 24.31 7.05
C SER A 9 23.81 24.14 7.46
N LEU A 10 23.36 24.85 8.50
CA LEU A 10 21.93 24.88 8.89
C LEU A 10 21.06 25.63 7.87
N LEU A 11 21.58 26.69 7.23
CA LEU A 11 20.88 27.39 6.14
C LEU A 11 20.84 26.55 4.86
N LEU A 12 21.91 25.83 4.51
CA LEU A 12 21.88 24.93 3.35
C LEU A 12 20.97 23.71 3.57
N SER A 13 20.94 23.15 4.78
CA SER A 13 20.03 22.03 5.08
C SER A 13 18.58 22.49 5.14
N SER A 14 18.29 23.70 5.64
CA SER A 14 16.94 24.24 5.64
C SER A 14 16.45 24.66 4.25
N THR A 15 17.34 25.09 3.33
CA THR A 15 16.96 25.39 1.95
C THR A 15 16.77 24.10 1.13
N LEU A 16 17.45 23.01 1.43
CA LEU A 16 17.21 21.71 0.82
C LEU A 16 15.89 21.08 1.30
N VAL A 17 15.53 21.26 2.57
CA VAL A 17 14.25 20.82 3.13
C VAL A 17 13.10 21.75 2.68
N LEU A 18 13.35 23.06 2.49
CA LEU A 18 12.34 23.98 1.93
C LEU A 18 12.16 23.83 0.42
N GLY A 19 13.12 23.27 -0.31
CA GLY A 19 12.99 22.96 -1.73
C GLY A 19 12.12 21.76 -2.03
N MET A 20 11.78 20.93 -1.01
CA MET A 20 10.80 19.85 -1.10
C MET A 20 9.42 20.25 -0.52
N MET A 21 9.27 21.49 -0.03
CA MET A 21 7.97 22.01 0.36
C MET A 21 7.30 22.69 -0.82
N VAL A 22 6.34 21.94 -1.36
CA VAL A 22 5.08 22.44 -1.92
C VAL A 22 5.18 23.17 -3.26
N MET A 23 4.87 22.44 -4.27
CA MET A 23 3.88 22.95 -5.19
C MET A 23 2.53 22.34 -4.78
N GLY A 24 1.66 23.13 -4.17
CA GLY A 24 0.21 22.90 -4.15
C GLY A 24 -0.28 22.95 -5.60
N GLY A 25 -0.54 21.82 -6.12
CA GLY A 25 -1.05 21.50 -7.43
C GLY A 25 -0.97 20.00 -7.53
N SER A 26 -1.97 19.32 -8.08
CA SER A 26 -1.99 17.89 -8.34
C SER A 26 -0.56 17.37 -8.51
N ALA A 27 -0.16 16.36 -7.72
CA ALA A 27 1.18 15.82 -7.76
C ALA A 27 1.60 15.74 -9.23
N ALA A 28 2.66 16.44 -9.63
CA ALA A 28 3.11 16.40 -11.01
C ALA A 28 3.49 14.94 -11.25
N GLY A 29 2.63 14.21 -11.95
CA GLY A 29 2.80 12.79 -12.19
C GLY A 29 4.16 12.54 -12.83
N TYR A 30 4.76 11.42 -12.54
CA TYR A 30 5.98 10.98 -13.22
C TYR A 30 5.70 10.85 -14.72
N GLN A 31 6.67 11.23 -15.58
CA GLN A 31 6.49 11.18 -17.05
C GLN A 31 6.30 9.76 -17.58
N ASP A 32 6.80 8.78 -16.84
CA ASP A 32 6.72 7.35 -17.15
C ASP A 32 5.57 6.62 -16.43
N VAL A 33 4.67 7.37 -15.78
CA VAL A 33 3.45 6.86 -15.14
C VAL A 33 2.28 7.65 -15.71
N ASP A 34 1.49 7.03 -16.56
CA ASP A 34 0.30 7.62 -17.17
C ASP A 34 -1.00 7.00 -16.64
N ASP A 35 -2.13 7.55 -17.05
CA ASP A 35 -3.47 7.12 -16.62
C ASP A 35 -3.81 5.67 -17.01
N SER A 36 -3.01 5.01 -17.84
CA SER A 36 -3.16 3.59 -18.18
C SER A 36 -2.42 2.66 -17.21
N ASN A 37 -1.57 3.20 -16.36
CA ASN A 37 -0.85 2.42 -15.36
C ASN A 37 -1.79 1.99 -14.24
N VAL A 38 -2.04 0.68 -14.13
CA VAL A 38 -2.95 0.11 -13.12
C VAL A 38 -2.53 0.39 -11.67
N HIS A 39 -1.31 0.83 -11.44
CA HIS A 39 -0.76 1.17 -10.13
C HIS A 39 -0.57 2.68 -9.93
N GLN A 40 -1.13 3.53 -10.81
CA GLN A 40 -0.99 4.99 -10.72
C GLN A 40 -1.43 5.51 -9.35
N GLU A 41 -2.60 5.11 -8.87
CA GLU A 41 -3.11 5.48 -7.54
C GLU A 41 -2.07 5.21 -6.44
N ALA A 42 -1.53 3.99 -6.41
CA ALA A 42 -0.55 3.61 -5.40
C ALA A 42 0.73 4.45 -5.49
N ILE A 43 1.24 4.68 -6.70
CA ILE A 43 2.46 5.47 -6.92
C ILE A 43 2.27 6.91 -6.44
N GLU A 44 1.18 7.56 -6.81
CA GLU A 44 0.91 8.96 -6.46
C GLU A 44 0.62 9.15 -4.98
N VAL A 45 -0.13 8.23 -4.36
CA VAL A 45 -0.38 8.27 -2.91
C VAL A 45 0.92 8.09 -2.13
N LEU A 46 1.76 7.10 -2.47
CA LEU A 46 3.02 6.87 -1.77
C LEU A 46 4.05 7.98 -1.99
N GLN A 47 4.03 8.63 -3.14
CA GLN A 47 4.82 9.83 -3.40
C GLN A 47 4.38 10.98 -2.48
N ALA A 48 3.07 11.25 -2.42
CA ALA A 48 2.52 12.35 -1.65
C ALA A 48 2.78 12.23 -0.14
N VAL A 49 2.81 11.00 0.39
CA VAL A 49 3.14 10.74 1.80
C VAL A 49 4.63 10.54 2.06
N GLY A 50 5.47 10.51 0.99
CA GLY A 50 6.93 10.43 1.10
C GLY A 50 7.48 9.04 1.38
N ILE A 51 6.70 7.97 1.12
CA ILE A 51 7.16 6.57 1.29
C ILE A 51 8.04 6.13 0.12
N MET A 52 7.58 6.38 -1.11
CA MET A 52 8.32 6.09 -2.33
C MET A 52 8.44 7.33 -3.19
N THR A 53 9.63 7.58 -3.70
CA THR A 53 9.92 8.70 -4.59
C THR A 53 10.50 8.19 -5.90
N GLY A 54 10.48 9.03 -6.94
CA GLY A 54 11.12 8.75 -8.21
C GLY A 54 12.65 8.69 -8.10
N LYS A 55 13.27 8.38 -9.21
CA LYS A 55 14.71 8.36 -9.40
C LYS A 55 15.24 9.79 -9.64
N GLU A 56 16.56 9.95 -9.59
CA GLU A 56 17.24 11.25 -9.83
C GLU A 56 16.93 11.86 -11.20
N ASN A 57 16.59 11.04 -12.20
CA ASN A 57 16.20 11.50 -13.54
C ASN A 57 14.75 12.03 -13.61
N GLY A 58 13.98 11.94 -12.54
CA GLY A 58 12.60 12.39 -12.47
C GLY A 58 11.55 11.34 -12.86
N ASP A 59 11.97 10.13 -13.24
CA ASP A 59 11.07 9.00 -13.53
C ASP A 59 10.78 8.19 -12.26
N PHE A 60 9.66 7.47 -12.23
CA PHE A 60 9.38 6.49 -11.19
C PHE A 60 10.02 5.14 -11.50
N ASP A 61 10.13 4.75 -12.77
CA ASP A 61 10.57 3.44 -13.27
C ASP A 61 9.65 2.30 -12.79
N PRO A 62 8.34 2.33 -13.17
CA PRO A 62 7.33 1.42 -12.63
C PRO A 62 7.64 -0.05 -12.88
N ASP A 63 8.27 -0.39 -14.01
CA ASP A 63 8.64 -1.75 -14.41
C ASP A 63 10.02 -2.18 -13.88
N GLY A 64 10.78 -1.25 -13.34
CA GLY A 64 12.09 -1.53 -12.74
C GLY A 64 11.96 -2.41 -11.50
N SER A 65 12.88 -3.34 -11.32
CA SER A 65 12.91 -4.18 -10.09
C SER A 65 13.43 -3.35 -8.92
N ILE A 66 12.97 -3.67 -7.72
CA ILE A 66 13.45 -3.10 -6.47
C ILE A 66 14.32 -4.11 -5.72
N THR A 67 15.42 -3.64 -5.16
CA THR A 67 16.32 -4.44 -4.34
C THR A 67 15.86 -4.53 -2.88
N ARG A 68 16.43 -5.46 -2.10
CA ARG A 68 16.15 -5.55 -0.67
C ARG A 68 16.64 -4.32 0.10
N ASN A 69 17.76 -3.69 -0.34
CA ASN A 69 18.22 -2.41 0.21
C ASN A 69 17.19 -1.30 -0.01
N GLU A 70 16.66 -1.16 -1.24
CA GLU A 70 15.64 -0.16 -1.57
C GLU A 70 14.32 -0.45 -0.84
N MET A 71 13.94 -1.73 -0.69
CA MET A 71 12.76 -2.09 0.11
C MET A 71 12.93 -1.72 1.59
N ALA A 72 14.13 -1.82 2.16
CA ALA A 72 14.38 -1.35 3.52
C ALA A 72 14.21 0.17 3.64
N VAL A 73 14.57 0.96 2.61
CA VAL A 73 14.28 2.40 2.57
C VAL A 73 12.77 2.64 2.56
N VAL A 74 12.02 1.93 1.73
CA VAL A 74 10.54 2.01 1.69
C VAL A 74 9.93 1.71 3.05
N MET A 75 10.38 0.63 3.70
CA MET A 75 9.88 0.25 5.03
C MET A 75 10.23 1.25 6.12
N ALA A 76 11.43 1.82 6.08
CA ALA A 76 11.86 2.84 7.05
C ALA A 76 11.02 4.13 6.91
N HIS A 77 10.71 4.55 5.69
CA HIS A 77 9.83 5.68 5.44
C HIS A 77 8.37 5.37 5.81
N LEU A 78 7.87 4.19 5.43
CA LEU A 78 6.52 3.74 5.79
C LEU A 78 6.28 3.80 7.30
N LEU A 79 7.22 3.26 8.06
CA LEU A 79 7.10 3.16 9.52
C LEU A 79 7.62 4.41 10.26
N ASN A 80 8.03 5.44 9.51
CA ASN A 80 8.61 6.69 10.06
C ASN A 80 9.72 6.41 11.08
N LEU A 81 10.64 5.47 10.76
CA LEU A 81 11.73 5.10 11.65
C LEU A 81 12.79 6.20 11.72
N ASP A 82 13.37 6.40 12.90
CA ASP A 82 14.51 7.30 13.08
C ASP A 82 15.80 6.62 12.58
N TYR A 83 15.92 6.47 11.26
CA TYR A 83 17.11 5.87 10.64
C TYR A 83 18.36 6.75 10.79
N ASP A 84 18.22 8.05 11.04
CA ASP A 84 19.37 8.94 11.29
C ASP A 84 20.13 8.56 12.57
N TYR A 85 19.42 8.02 13.57
CA TYR A 85 20.02 7.47 14.78
C TYR A 85 21.00 6.33 14.48
N TYR A 86 20.77 5.59 13.40
CA TYR A 86 21.57 4.44 12.99
C TYR A 86 22.71 4.78 12.01
N ARG A 87 23.01 6.06 11.75
CA ARG A 87 24.12 6.45 10.88
C ARG A 87 25.44 5.89 11.40
N GLY A 88 26.18 5.20 10.51
CA GLY A 88 27.42 4.51 10.85
C GLY A 88 27.23 3.15 11.52
N THR A 89 26.02 2.66 11.67
CA THR A 89 25.72 1.31 12.15
C THR A 89 25.60 0.35 10.97
N HIS A 90 26.38 -0.73 10.98
CA HIS A 90 26.39 -1.76 9.94
C HIS A 90 26.06 -3.12 10.57
N PRO A 91 24.78 -3.49 10.66
CA PRO A 91 24.37 -4.77 11.26
C PRO A 91 24.75 -5.97 10.38
N PHE A 92 25.04 -5.72 9.09
CA PHE A 92 25.42 -6.72 8.10
C PHE A 92 26.65 -6.26 7.31
N THR A 93 27.43 -7.21 6.82
CA THR A 93 28.74 -6.95 6.18
C THR A 93 28.63 -6.58 4.70
N ASP A 94 27.51 -6.81 4.07
CA ASP A 94 27.25 -6.64 2.62
C ASP A 94 26.27 -5.50 2.29
N VAL A 95 25.99 -4.62 3.26
CA VAL A 95 25.10 -3.46 3.07
C VAL A 95 25.95 -2.22 2.82
N PRO A 96 25.72 -1.49 1.71
CA PRO A 96 26.45 -0.26 1.41
C PRO A 96 26.07 0.88 2.37
N ASP A 97 26.97 1.84 2.54
CA ASP A 97 26.83 2.96 3.49
C ASP A 97 25.51 3.73 3.36
N TRP A 98 25.01 3.92 2.12
CA TRP A 98 23.76 4.64 1.87
C TRP A 98 22.54 3.90 2.40
N ALA A 99 22.54 2.56 2.38
CA ALA A 99 21.42 1.73 2.82
C ALA A 99 21.53 1.33 4.30
N ALA A 100 22.76 1.35 4.85
CA ALA A 100 23.04 0.83 6.19
C ALA A 100 22.13 1.41 7.29
N PRO A 101 21.86 2.73 7.38
CA PRO A 101 20.99 3.27 8.42
C PRO A 101 19.53 2.77 8.30
N TYR A 102 19.02 2.63 7.10
CA TYR A 102 17.65 2.13 6.87
C TYR A 102 17.52 0.65 7.23
N VAL A 103 18.49 -0.16 6.76
CA VAL A 103 18.55 -1.58 7.08
C VAL A 103 18.72 -1.79 8.58
N ALA A 104 19.57 -0.98 9.25
CA ALA A 104 19.76 -1.07 10.69
C ALA A 104 18.50 -0.72 11.49
N ALA A 105 17.79 0.35 11.10
CA ALA A 105 16.52 0.73 11.71
C ALA A 105 15.48 -0.38 11.55
N CYS A 106 15.30 -0.89 10.32
CA CYS A 106 14.36 -1.98 10.05
C CYS A 106 14.73 -3.29 10.77
N ALA A 107 16.03 -3.57 10.94
CA ALA A 107 16.47 -4.75 11.68
C ALA A 107 16.23 -4.61 13.19
N ALA A 108 16.40 -3.42 13.75
CA ALA A 108 16.11 -3.14 15.16
C ALA A 108 14.59 -3.32 15.48
N GLU A 109 13.73 -2.93 14.55
CA GLU A 109 12.26 -3.13 14.64
C GLU A 109 11.84 -4.57 14.24
N GLY A 110 12.79 -5.45 13.89
CA GLY A 110 12.48 -6.82 13.51
C GLY A 110 11.74 -6.97 12.17
N VAL A 111 11.64 -5.89 11.39
CA VAL A 111 10.94 -5.89 10.08
C VAL A 111 11.75 -6.63 9.03
N VAL A 112 13.09 -6.51 9.08
CA VAL A 112 14.01 -7.23 8.19
C VAL A 112 14.91 -8.16 8.96
N ALA A 113 15.40 -9.21 8.27
CA ALA A 113 16.37 -10.15 8.79
C ALA A 113 17.44 -10.45 7.74
N GLY A 114 18.63 -10.85 8.20
CA GLY A 114 19.71 -11.32 7.34
C GLY A 114 19.43 -12.70 6.73
N ILE A 115 20.23 -13.04 5.72
CA ILE A 115 20.20 -14.34 5.01
C ILE A 115 21.18 -15.37 5.61
N GLY A 116 21.83 -15.04 6.71
CA GLY A 116 22.87 -15.85 7.36
C GLY A 116 24.28 -15.30 7.12
N ASN A 117 25.25 -15.84 7.84
CA ASN A 117 26.68 -15.49 7.73
C ASN A 117 26.98 -13.98 7.91
N GLY A 118 26.15 -13.24 8.65
CA GLY A 118 26.30 -11.80 8.82
C GLY A 118 25.95 -10.98 7.58
N GLN A 119 25.23 -11.56 6.62
CA GLN A 119 24.81 -10.93 5.36
C GLN A 119 23.31 -10.61 5.34
N TYR A 120 22.97 -9.53 4.66
CA TYR A 120 21.59 -9.09 4.40
C TYR A 120 21.07 -9.52 3.02
N GLY A 121 21.96 -9.64 2.04
CA GLY A 121 21.61 -9.88 0.65
C GLY A 121 20.95 -8.66 0.01
N GLY A 122 21.41 -7.46 0.34
CA GLY A 122 20.76 -6.20 0.03
C GLY A 122 20.58 -5.90 -1.46
N ASP A 123 21.54 -6.33 -2.29
CA ASP A 123 21.52 -6.12 -3.75
C ASP A 123 20.62 -7.13 -4.49
N GLN A 124 20.14 -8.16 -3.80
CA GLN A 124 19.18 -9.10 -4.40
C GLN A 124 17.85 -8.40 -4.61
N LYS A 125 17.16 -8.73 -5.71
CA LYS A 125 15.79 -8.26 -5.95
C LYS A 125 14.85 -8.79 -4.88
N VAL A 126 13.99 -7.93 -4.35
CA VAL A 126 13.01 -8.36 -3.35
C VAL A 126 11.93 -9.22 -4.02
N THR A 127 11.62 -10.36 -3.41
CA THR A 127 10.55 -11.22 -3.90
C THR A 127 9.20 -10.85 -3.26
N ALA A 128 8.10 -11.31 -3.88
CA ALA A 128 6.75 -11.10 -3.33
C ALA A 128 6.62 -11.62 -1.90
N ALA A 129 7.17 -12.81 -1.60
CA ALA A 129 7.15 -13.35 -0.24
C ALA A 129 7.94 -12.49 0.75
N GLN A 130 9.11 -11.97 0.35
CA GLN A 130 9.95 -11.14 1.20
C GLN A 130 9.30 -9.78 1.49
N ALA A 131 8.80 -9.10 0.46
CA ALA A 131 8.11 -7.81 0.61
C ALA A 131 6.84 -7.96 1.48
N SER A 132 6.05 -9.00 1.21
CA SER A 132 4.86 -9.29 2.02
C SER A 132 5.19 -9.55 3.47
N LEU A 133 6.28 -10.31 3.76
CA LEU A 133 6.66 -10.56 5.14
C LEU A 133 7.00 -9.27 5.90
N MET A 134 7.72 -8.34 5.27
CA MET A 134 8.04 -7.05 5.88
C MET A 134 6.76 -6.27 6.22
N LEU A 135 5.79 -6.22 5.29
CA LEU A 135 4.51 -5.53 5.51
C LEU A 135 3.62 -6.25 6.50
N MET A 136 3.57 -7.58 6.47
CA MET A 136 2.83 -8.38 7.45
C MET A 136 3.35 -8.14 8.87
N LYS A 137 4.66 -7.99 9.06
CA LYS A 137 5.23 -7.63 10.36
C LYS A 137 4.82 -6.22 10.79
N ALA A 138 4.78 -5.26 9.88
CA ALA A 138 4.28 -3.92 10.16
C ALA A 138 2.80 -3.91 10.58
N LEU A 139 1.99 -4.82 10.03
CA LEU A 139 0.59 -5.03 10.41
C LEU A 139 0.41 -5.75 11.76
N GLY A 140 1.46 -6.33 12.32
CA GLY A 140 1.45 -7.04 13.60
C GLY A 140 1.47 -8.57 13.51
N TYR A 141 1.51 -9.15 12.30
CA TYR A 141 1.67 -10.58 12.08
C TYR A 141 3.13 -11.03 12.22
N PHE A 142 3.34 -12.33 12.40
CA PHE A 142 4.66 -12.98 12.36
C PHE A 142 5.70 -12.36 13.31
N GLN A 143 5.28 -12.04 14.52
CA GLN A 143 6.15 -11.46 15.54
C GLN A 143 7.09 -12.51 16.17
N ASN A 144 6.71 -13.79 16.14
CA ASN A 144 7.50 -14.89 16.66
C ASN A 144 7.91 -15.85 15.55
N GLN A 145 9.03 -16.55 15.75
CA GLN A 145 9.55 -17.47 14.73
C GLN A 145 8.60 -18.67 14.52
N GLU A 146 7.92 -19.09 15.56
CA GLU A 146 6.95 -20.19 15.54
C GLU A 146 5.72 -19.89 14.69
N ASP A 147 5.41 -18.61 14.44
CA ASP A 147 4.26 -18.16 13.64
C ASP A 147 4.36 -18.63 12.17
N PHE A 148 5.58 -18.91 11.70
CA PHE A 148 5.83 -19.36 10.33
C PHE A 148 5.54 -20.85 10.10
N GLY A 149 5.50 -21.66 11.16
CA GLY A 149 5.42 -23.10 11.02
C GLY A 149 6.69 -23.68 10.35
N THR A 150 6.50 -24.56 9.34
CA THR A 150 7.62 -25.24 8.67
C THR A 150 8.16 -24.49 7.44
N ASP A 151 7.38 -23.57 6.88
CA ASP A 151 7.74 -22.83 5.66
C ASP A 151 7.23 -21.39 5.76
N TRP A 152 8.15 -20.47 5.97
CA TRP A 152 7.84 -19.06 6.15
C TRP A 152 7.24 -18.42 4.89
N GLN A 153 7.66 -18.84 3.68
CA GLN A 153 7.14 -18.27 2.42
C GLN A 153 5.68 -18.65 2.24
N VAL A 154 5.38 -19.93 2.42
CA VAL A 154 3.99 -20.44 2.32
C VAL A 154 3.10 -19.79 3.38
N ALA A 155 3.57 -19.70 4.62
CA ALA A 155 2.82 -19.06 5.71
C ALA A 155 2.53 -17.58 5.39
N THR A 156 3.55 -16.85 4.94
CA THR A 156 3.44 -15.42 4.61
C THR A 156 2.48 -15.18 3.45
N ILE A 157 2.67 -15.88 2.31
CA ILE A 157 1.81 -15.70 1.13
C ILE A 157 0.36 -16.05 1.44
N ARG A 158 0.13 -17.15 2.16
CA ARG A 158 -1.22 -17.54 2.56
C ARG A 158 -1.90 -16.46 3.40
N GLN A 159 -1.21 -15.91 4.41
CA GLN A 159 -1.79 -14.88 5.26
C GLN A 159 -1.96 -13.56 4.53
N ALA A 160 -0.99 -13.17 3.69
CA ALA A 160 -1.08 -11.98 2.86
C ALA A 160 -2.24 -12.06 1.85
N SER A 161 -2.44 -13.23 1.23
CA SER A 161 -3.59 -13.46 0.35
C SER A 161 -4.92 -13.42 1.11
N TYR A 162 -4.95 -13.93 2.35
CA TYR A 162 -6.16 -13.91 3.17
C TYR A 162 -6.65 -12.49 3.51
N ILE A 163 -5.74 -11.53 3.65
CA ILE A 163 -6.06 -10.12 3.92
C ILE A 163 -6.08 -9.27 2.65
N ASN A 164 -6.10 -9.86 1.46
CA ASN A 164 -6.11 -9.19 0.16
C ASN A 164 -4.90 -8.27 -0.09
N LEU A 165 -3.74 -8.58 0.51
CA LEU A 165 -2.53 -7.78 0.33
C LEU A 165 -2.04 -7.77 -1.14
N PHE A 166 -2.42 -8.76 -1.94
CA PHE A 166 -2.09 -8.89 -3.36
C PHE A 166 -3.15 -8.36 -4.32
N ASP A 167 -4.15 -7.61 -3.84
CA ASP A 167 -5.13 -7.01 -4.74
C ASP A 167 -4.45 -6.13 -5.79
N ASN A 168 -4.87 -6.30 -7.04
CA ASN A 168 -4.26 -5.66 -8.22
C ASN A 168 -2.78 -6.05 -8.49
N ILE A 169 -2.27 -7.12 -7.88
CA ILE A 169 -0.90 -7.59 -8.10
C ILE A 169 -0.93 -9.02 -8.63
N ASN A 170 -0.42 -9.22 -9.85
CA ASN A 170 -0.22 -10.55 -10.42
C ASN A 170 1.25 -10.94 -10.24
N SER A 171 1.52 -11.78 -9.24
CA SER A 171 2.87 -12.25 -8.93
C SER A 171 2.81 -13.62 -8.25
N ASN A 172 3.92 -14.36 -8.26
CA ASN A 172 4.08 -15.56 -7.43
C ASN A 172 5.09 -15.31 -6.31
N ALA A 173 5.14 -16.21 -5.32
CA ALA A 173 5.93 -16.04 -4.09
C ALA A 173 7.41 -15.68 -4.32
N GLU A 174 8.03 -16.29 -5.32
CA GLU A 174 9.46 -16.17 -5.63
C GLU A 174 9.76 -15.12 -6.70
N SER A 175 8.75 -14.56 -7.34
CA SER A 175 8.95 -13.52 -8.35
C SER A 175 9.50 -12.24 -7.71
N ALA A 176 10.50 -11.67 -8.38
CA ALA A 176 10.94 -10.33 -8.09
C ALA A 176 9.82 -9.34 -8.41
N LEU A 177 9.53 -8.43 -7.48
CA LEU A 177 8.55 -7.39 -7.69
C LEU A 177 9.14 -6.20 -8.46
N THR A 178 8.28 -5.56 -9.24
CA THR A 178 8.56 -4.24 -9.81
C THR A 178 8.30 -3.14 -8.78
N ARG A 179 8.80 -1.94 -9.05
CA ARG A 179 8.57 -0.78 -8.19
C ARG A 179 7.08 -0.43 -8.08
N ALA A 180 6.34 -0.52 -9.20
CA ALA A 180 4.89 -0.31 -9.20
C ALA A 180 4.13 -1.37 -8.39
N GLN A 181 4.52 -2.64 -8.50
CA GLN A 181 3.93 -3.70 -7.69
C GLN A 181 4.22 -3.53 -6.20
N VAL A 182 5.42 -3.06 -5.83
CA VAL A 182 5.73 -2.72 -4.43
C VAL A 182 4.90 -1.53 -3.96
N ALA A 183 4.72 -0.49 -4.79
CA ALA A 183 3.84 0.62 -4.46
C ALA A 183 2.41 0.13 -4.17
N GLN A 184 1.86 -0.72 -5.02
CA GLN A 184 0.54 -1.31 -4.81
C GLN A 184 0.48 -2.15 -3.53
N LEU A 185 1.49 -2.98 -3.28
CA LEU A 185 1.54 -3.82 -2.09
C LEU A 185 1.56 -2.98 -0.79
N VAL A 186 2.30 -1.87 -0.80
CA VAL A 186 2.35 -0.92 0.33
C VAL A 186 1.02 -0.19 0.49
N LEU A 187 0.37 0.24 -0.59
CA LEU A 187 -0.96 0.87 -0.52
C LEU A 187 -1.99 -0.09 0.06
N ASN A 188 -2.01 -1.35 -0.40
CA ASN A 188 -2.90 -2.38 0.15
C ASN A 188 -2.62 -2.61 1.65
N ALA A 189 -1.35 -2.56 2.08
CA ALA A 189 -1.01 -2.66 3.50
C ALA A 189 -1.49 -1.46 4.31
N LEU A 190 -1.43 -0.24 3.77
CA LEU A 190 -1.96 0.96 4.44
C LEU A 190 -3.46 0.86 4.70
N GLU A 191 -4.21 0.21 3.81
CA GLU A 191 -5.66 -0.01 3.93
C GLU A 191 -6.01 -1.29 4.72
N SER A 192 -5.02 -2.10 5.10
CA SER A 192 -5.24 -3.35 5.84
C SER A 192 -5.35 -3.12 7.34
N ASP A 193 -6.20 -3.92 7.99
CA ASP A 193 -6.37 -3.90 9.44
C ASP A 193 -5.10 -4.37 10.16
N MET A 194 -4.69 -3.62 11.16
CA MET A 194 -3.63 -4.02 12.08
C MET A 194 -4.13 -5.08 13.06
N VAL A 195 -3.23 -5.94 13.48
CA VAL A 195 -3.54 -6.99 14.44
C VAL A 195 -2.61 -6.97 15.65
N SER A 196 -3.05 -7.62 16.71
CA SER A 196 -2.23 -7.98 17.87
C SER A 196 -2.20 -9.48 18.00
N PHE A 197 -1.04 -10.02 18.34
CA PHE A 197 -0.90 -11.42 18.73
C PHE A 197 -1.62 -11.65 20.07
N THR A 198 -2.50 -12.64 20.11
CA THR A 198 -3.33 -12.93 21.31
C THR A 198 -3.00 -14.26 21.96
N GLY A 199 -2.04 -15.00 21.42
CA GLY A 199 -1.58 -16.27 21.96
C GLY A 199 -1.43 -17.36 20.91
N ASP A 200 -1.07 -18.54 21.36
CA ASP A 200 -1.06 -19.75 20.56
C ASP A 200 -2.20 -20.66 21.03
N LYS A 201 -2.94 -21.19 20.08
CA LYS A 201 -3.85 -22.29 20.33
C LYS A 201 -3.28 -23.54 19.68
N GLY A 202 -2.58 -24.34 20.46
CA GLY A 202 -2.29 -25.72 20.10
C GLY A 202 -3.58 -26.55 20.03
N ILE A 203 -3.56 -27.63 19.27
CA ILE A 203 -4.65 -28.59 19.21
C ILE A 203 -4.65 -29.38 20.52
N GLN A 204 -5.72 -29.31 21.29
CA GLN A 204 -5.89 -30.10 22.51
C GLN A 204 -6.23 -31.55 22.14
N ILE A 205 -5.37 -32.49 22.55
CA ILE A 205 -5.61 -33.93 22.45
C ILE A 205 -5.60 -34.48 23.90
N GLY A 206 -6.77 -34.58 24.49
CA GLY A 206 -6.90 -34.88 25.94
C GLY A 206 -6.31 -33.74 26.78
N ASN A 207 -5.32 -34.02 27.60
CA ASN A 207 -4.62 -33.03 28.46
C ASN A 207 -3.31 -32.52 27.80
N VAL A 208 -3.06 -32.87 26.55
CA VAL A 208 -1.83 -32.47 25.83
C VAL A 208 -2.17 -31.48 24.74
N THR A 209 -1.48 -30.36 24.73
CA THR A 209 -1.54 -29.39 23.63
C THR A 209 -0.50 -29.78 22.59
N VAL A 210 -0.92 -30.04 21.35
CA VAL A 210 -0.06 -30.41 20.24
C VAL A 210 -0.13 -29.37 19.14
N GLY A 211 1.04 -28.93 18.67
CA GLY A 211 1.19 -27.96 17.62
C GLY A 211 1.10 -26.52 18.10
N TYR A 212 1.52 -25.61 17.23
CA TYR A 212 1.47 -24.16 17.41
C TYR A 212 0.59 -23.56 16.34
N LYS A 213 -0.33 -22.72 16.71
CA LYS A 213 -1.10 -21.89 15.78
C LYS A 213 -1.19 -20.48 16.37
N ALA A 214 -0.49 -19.54 15.72
CA ALA A 214 -0.60 -18.14 16.08
C ALA A 214 -2.04 -17.64 15.92
N GLU A 215 -2.55 -16.96 16.92
CA GLU A 215 -3.83 -16.26 16.84
C GLU A 215 -3.62 -14.77 16.89
N TYR A 216 -4.34 -14.08 16.03
CA TYR A 216 -4.32 -12.65 15.90
C TYR A 216 -5.73 -12.09 16.03
N THR A 217 -5.85 -10.97 16.73
CA THR A 217 -7.10 -10.21 16.84
C THR A 217 -6.88 -8.83 16.23
N ALA A 218 -7.80 -8.38 15.40
CA ALA A 218 -7.76 -7.03 14.81
C ALA A 218 -7.71 -5.98 15.92
N LYS A 219 -6.84 -4.99 15.77
CA LYS A 219 -6.79 -3.83 16.66
C LYS A 219 -8.01 -2.95 16.42
N THR A 220 -8.54 -2.38 17.51
CA THR A 220 -9.70 -1.50 17.46
C THR A 220 -9.45 -0.23 18.25
N GLY A 221 -10.11 0.85 17.84
CA GLY A 221 -10.01 2.15 18.50
C GLY A 221 -11.29 2.97 18.36
N THR A 222 -11.47 3.95 19.23
CA THR A 222 -12.63 4.84 19.28
C THR A 222 -12.36 6.23 18.73
N ASP A 223 -11.12 6.52 18.34
CA ASP A 223 -10.76 7.81 17.76
C ASP A 223 -11.30 7.93 16.32
N LYS A 224 -11.79 9.13 15.97
CA LYS A 224 -12.28 9.43 14.62
C LYS A 224 -11.21 9.29 13.54
N LYS A 225 -9.92 9.33 13.90
CA LYS A 225 -8.82 9.06 12.98
C LYS A 225 -8.86 7.64 12.39
N TYR A 226 -9.55 6.71 13.04
CA TYR A 226 -9.69 5.32 12.60
C TYR A 226 -10.90 5.07 11.68
N ASN A 227 -11.35 6.08 10.96
CA ASN A 227 -12.40 5.98 9.95
C ASN A 227 -12.10 6.94 8.80
N THR A 228 -10.90 6.86 8.23
CA THR A 228 -10.42 7.82 7.24
C THR A 228 -9.92 7.20 5.94
N LEU A 229 -9.64 5.89 5.90
CA LEU A 229 -9.10 5.20 4.72
C LEU A 229 -10.08 4.26 4.06
N VAL A 230 -10.96 3.64 4.82
CA VAL A 230 -11.98 2.74 4.28
C VAL A 230 -13.33 3.39 4.49
N SER A 231 -14.04 3.65 3.38
CA SER A 231 -15.36 4.24 3.44
C SER A 231 -16.37 3.29 4.08
N GLY A 232 -17.31 3.87 4.83
CA GLY A 232 -18.43 3.12 5.37
C GLY A 232 -18.08 2.05 6.40
N LYS A 233 -16.93 2.18 7.10
CA LYS A 233 -16.62 1.28 8.21
C LYS A 233 -17.78 1.20 9.19
N THR A 234 -18.19 -0.03 9.46
CA THR A 234 -19.21 -0.29 10.47
C THR A 234 -18.63 -0.05 11.87
N ASP A 235 -19.33 0.71 12.70
CA ASP A 235 -19.07 0.77 14.13
C ASP A 235 -19.32 -0.62 14.73
N ILE A 236 -18.22 -1.33 15.06
CA ILE A 236 -18.26 -2.72 15.55
C ILE A 236 -18.88 -2.88 16.94
N SER A 237 -19.12 -1.78 17.65
CA SER A 237 -19.65 -1.82 19.03
C SER A 237 -20.88 -0.94 19.23
N ASN A 238 -21.36 -0.23 18.21
CA ASN A 238 -22.34 0.86 18.31
C ASN A 238 -21.91 1.99 19.30
N GLN A 239 -20.60 2.12 19.54
CA GLN A 239 -20.01 3.12 20.44
C GLN A 239 -18.86 3.90 19.77
N GLY A 240 -18.81 3.91 18.43
CA GLY A 240 -17.75 4.55 17.66
C GLY A 240 -16.44 3.76 17.68
N GLN A 241 -16.50 2.45 17.79
CA GLN A 241 -15.33 1.59 17.75
C GLN A 241 -15.10 1.05 16.33
N TYR A 242 -13.90 1.21 15.80
CA TYR A 242 -13.52 0.84 14.43
C TYR A 242 -12.26 -0.03 14.43
N TYR A 243 -12.11 -0.89 13.42
CA TYR A 243 -10.82 -1.52 13.14
C TYR A 243 -9.81 -0.47 12.72
N ILE A 244 -8.56 -0.64 13.13
CA ILE A 244 -7.47 0.31 12.85
C ILE A 244 -6.70 -0.17 11.63
N GLN A 245 -6.72 0.60 10.53
CA GLN A 245 -5.83 0.36 9.41
C GLN A 245 -4.44 0.93 9.67
N LEU A 246 -3.42 0.31 9.05
CA LEU A 246 -2.03 0.73 9.21
C LEU A 246 -1.83 2.22 8.87
N GLY A 247 -2.40 2.69 7.76
CA GLY A 247 -2.26 4.08 7.34
C GLY A 247 -2.95 5.08 8.27
N GLU A 248 -4.04 4.69 8.92
CA GLU A 248 -4.73 5.53 9.90
C GLU A 248 -3.89 5.72 11.17
N GLU A 249 -3.21 4.65 11.61
CA GLU A 249 -2.32 4.70 12.76
C GLU A 249 -1.06 5.52 12.45
N LEU A 250 -0.40 5.24 11.32
CA LEU A 250 0.85 5.90 10.95
C LEU A 250 0.68 7.39 10.63
N TYR A 251 -0.43 7.78 10.01
CA TYR A 251 -0.69 9.17 9.59
C TYR A 251 -1.70 9.91 10.46
N GLU A 252 -2.11 9.32 11.58
CA GLU A 252 -3.01 9.94 12.55
C GLU A 252 -4.28 10.54 11.93
N GLY A 253 -4.84 9.87 10.90
CA GLY A 253 -6.01 10.31 10.16
C GLY A 253 -5.79 11.52 9.24
N GLN A 254 -4.53 11.90 9.00
CA GLN A 254 -4.18 12.95 8.03
C GLN A 254 -4.18 12.43 6.58
N LEU A 255 -3.97 11.13 6.38
CA LEU A 255 -4.18 10.45 5.12
C LEU A 255 -5.64 10.01 5.07
N ARG A 256 -6.34 10.37 3.99
CA ARG A 256 -7.77 10.11 3.83
C ARG A 256 -8.08 9.58 2.44
N LYS A 257 -9.02 8.65 2.40
CA LYS A 257 -9.68 8.16 1.18
C LYS A 257 -11.18 8.36 1.36
N ALA A 258 -11.81 9.09 0.46
CA ALA A 258 -13.23 9.40 0.54
C ALA A 258 -13.92 9.01 -0.77
N ASP A 259 -15.16 8.50 -0.67
CA ASP A 259 -16.01 8.28 -1.83
C ASP A 259 -16.22 9.60 -2.56
N ASP A 260 -16.12 9.56 -3.88
CA ASP A 260 -16.23 10.70 -4.78
C ASP A 260 -16.76 10.24 -6.14
N ALA A 261 -16.85 11.16 -7.08
CA ALA A 261 -17.07 10.89 -8.48
C ALA A 261 -15.96 11.55 -9.32
N ASP A 262 -15.59 10.94 -10.42
CA ASP A 262 -14.67 11.55 -11.35
C ASP A 262 -15.33 12.62 -12.24
N ALA A 263 -14.57 13.21 -13.16
CA ALA A 263 -15.08 14.25 -14.07
C ALA A 263 -16.19 13.76 -15.03
N PHE A 264 -16.43 12.45 -15.11
CA PHE A 264 -17.47 11.81 -15.91
C PHE A 264 -18.61 11.26 -15.04
N ASP A 265 -18.66 11.66 -13.77
CA ASP A 265 -19.66 11.21 -12.79
C ASP A 265 -19.62 9.68 -12.54
N ARG A 266 -18.44 9.06 -12.70
CA ARG A 266 -18.22 7.65 -12.38
C ARG A 266 -17.84 7.52 -10.91
N PRO A 267 -18.26 6.42 -10.21
CA PRO A 267 -17.79 6.14 -8.86
C PRO A 267 -16.27 6.18 -8.77
N ALA A 268 -15.76 6.89 -7.81
CA ALA A 268 -14.33 7.13 -7.64
C ALA A 268 -13.97 7.30 -6.17
N TYR A 269 -12.68 7.30 -5.87
CA TYR A 269 -12.13 7.71 -4.58
C TYR A 269 -11.24 8.92 -4.74
N THR A 270 -11.35 9.86 -3.83
CA THR A 270 -10.41 10.96 -3.70
C THR A 270 -9.50 10.73 -2.50
N TRP A 271 -8.19 10.68 -2.78
CA TRP A 271 -7.16 10.68 -1.76
C TRP A 271 -6.73 12.09 -1.42
N SER A 272 -6.48 12.32 -0.13
CA SER A 272 -5.90 13.56 0.39
C SER A 272 -4.94 13.30 1.54
N TYR A 273 -3.92 14.15 1.67
CA TYR A 273 -2.95 14.10 2.76
C TYR A 273 -2.74 15.50 3.34
N LYS A 274 -2.86 15.64 4.66
CA LYS A 274 -2.78 16.92 5.38
C LYS A 274 -3.71 18.02 4.82
N GLY A 275 -4.87 17.58 4.30
CA GLY A 275 -5.87 18.47 3.71
C GLY A 275 -5.66 18.78 2.22
N GLU A 276 -4.53 18.42 1.64
CA GLU A 276 -4.24 18.62 0.21
C GLU A 276 -4.70 17.40 -0.60
N LYS A 277 -5.38 17.64 -1.72
CA LYS A 277 -5.84 16.58 -2.63
C LYS A 277 -4.64 15.97 -3.36
N ILE A 278 -4.54 14.64 -3.35
CA ILE A 278 -3.56 13.86 -4.13
C ILE A 278 -4.13 13.58 -5.53
N GLY A 279 -5.26 12.90 -5.61
CA GLY A 279 -5.89 12.51 -6.85
C GLY A 279 -7.29 11.94 -6.65
N THR A 280 -8.02 11.78 -7.76
CA THR A 280 -9.29 11.06 -7.81
C THR A 280 -9.15 9.88 -8.77
N TYR A 281 -9.45 8.67 -8.29
CA TYR A 281 -9.22 7.42 -8.99
C TYR A 281 -10.52 6.64 -9.11
N VAL A 282 -10.82 6.15 -10.32
CA VAL A 282 -12.06 5.45 -10.61
C VAL A 282 -12.15 4.13 -9.83
N ASP A 283 -13.27 3.93 -9.16
CA ASP A 283 -13.58 2.67 -8.51
C ASP A 283 -14.13 1.66 -9.54
N TRP A 284 -13.24 0.91 -10.14
CA TRP A 284 -13.59 -0.10 -11.12
C TRP A 284 -14.44 -1.23 -10.53
N THR A 285 -14.42 -1.44 -9.21
CA THR A 285 -15.22 -2.50 -8.57
C THR A 285 -16.72 -2.19 -8.61
N GLN A 286 -17.08 -0.92 -8.62
CA GLN A 286 -18.47 -0.47 -8.76
C GLN A 286 -18.92 -0.34 -10.22
N MET A 287 -17.96 -0.31 -11.17
CA MET A 287 -18.23 -0.12 -12.59
C MET A 287 -18.56 -1.41 -13.33
N VAL A 288 -18.16 -2.58 -12.81
CA VAL A 288 -18.29 -3.86 -13.52
C VAL A 288 -19.44 -4.65 -12.96
N LYS A 289 -20.55 -4.73 -13.74
CA LYS A 289 -21.48 -5.85 -13.64
C LYS A 289 -21.00 -6.95 -14.56
N GLU A 290 -20.38 -7.97 -14.00
CA GLU A 290 -20.02 -9.17 -14.74
C GLU A 290 -21.27 -10.01 -14.97
N TYR A 291 -21.68 -10.16 -16.24
CA TYR A 291 -22.75 -11.04 -16.61
C TYR A 291 -22.14 -12.40 -16.97
N THR A 292 -22.34 -13.40 -16.10
CA THR A 292 -21.88 -14.78 -16.31
C THR A 292 -22.73 -15.56 -17.30
N THR A 293 -23.86 -14.97 -17.75
CA THR A 293 -24.76 -15.55 -18.76
C THR A 293 -24.96 -14.58 -19.90
N ALA A 294 -25.17 -15.12 -21.11
CA ALA A 294 -25.46 -14.30 -22.28
C ALA A 294 -26.71 -13.44 -22.04
N VAL A 295 -26.57 -12.13 -22.19
CA VAL A 295 -27.66 -11.16 -22.07
C VAL A 295 -28.31 -11.04 -23.44
N THR A 296 -29.63 -11.15 -23.50
CA THR A 296 -30.35 -10.93 -24.75
C THR A 296 -30.34 -9.46 -25.14
N GLY A 297 -30.45 -9.14 -26.44
CA GLY A 297 -30.53 -7.75 -26.90
C GLY A 297 -31.67 -6.96 -26.24
N LYS A 298 -32.77 -7.64 -25.87
CA LYS A 298 -33.89 -7.03 -25.15
C LYS A 298 -33.50 -6.65 -23.70
N GLU A 299 -32.79 -7.50 -23.01
CA GLU A 299 -32.30 -7.22 -21.63
C GLU A 299 -31.27 -6.09 -21.64
N LEU A 300 -30.34 -6.13 -22.60
CA LEU A 300 -29.39 -5.04 -22.80
C LEU A 300 -30.08 -3.72 -23.12
N TYR A 301 -31.09 -3.74 -24.02
CA TYR A 301 -31.92 -2.56 -24.33
C TYR A 301 -32.63 -2.02 -23.10
N ASN A 302 -33.25 -2.88 -22.28
CA ASN A 302 -33.94 -2.46 -21.06
C ASN A 302 -32.96 -1.86 -20.03
N LEU A 303 -31.75 -2.41 -19.93
CA LEU A 303 -30.70 -1.89 -19.07
C LEU A 303 -30.27 -0.49 -19.53
N LEU A 304 -29.94 -0.35 -20.82
CA LEU A 304 -29.45 0.90 -21.42
C LEU A 304 -30.55 1.98 -21.56
N THR A 305 -31.81 1.61 -21.54
CA THR A 305 -32.95 2.54 -21.56
C THR A 305 -33.57 2.79 -20.19
N SER A 306 -32.94 2.33 -19.11
CA SER A 306 -33.31 2.70 -17.75
C SER A 306 -33.32 4.23 -17.58
N ASN A 307 -34.11 4.76 -16.65
CA ASN A 307 -34.28 6.20 -16.49
C ASN A 307 -32.99 6.96 -16.32
N THR A 308 -32.00 6.36 -15.67
CA THR A 308 -30.65 6.93 -15.44
C THR A 308 -29.89 7.16 -16.74
N ILE A 309 -30.01 6.26 -17.71
CA ILE A 309 -29.30 6.38 -18.99
C ILE A 309 -30.03 7.28 -20.00
N LYS A 310 -31.37 7.35 -19.93
CA LYS A 310 -32.17 8.26 -20.78
C LYS A 310 -31.84 9.73 -20.56
N GLU A 311 -31.45 10.11 -19.36
CA GLU A 311 -31.06 11.48 -19.03
C GLU A 311 -29.79 11.95 -19.75
N TYR A 312 -28.93 11.03 -20.17
CA TYR A 312 -27.64 11.34 -20.84
C TYR A 312 -27.72 11.38 -22.37
N GLY A 313 -28.90 11.14 -22.97
CA GLY A 313 -29.14 11.34 -24.42
C GLY A 313 -28.32 10.41 -25.32
N PHE A 314 -28.15 9.14 -24.96
CA PHE A 314 -27.45 8.17 -25.79
C PHE A 314 -28.10 7.92 -27.14
N HIS A 315 -27.30 7.92 -28.18
CA HIS A 315 -27.71 7.57 -29.55
C HIS A 315 -27.30 6.12 -29.85
N TYR A 316 -28.22 5.33 -30.37
CA TYR A 316 -27.95 3.92 -30.73
C TYR A 316 -27.76 3.82 -32.24
N TYR A 317 -26.77 3.08 -32.65
CA TYR A 317 -26.47 2.82 -34.06
C TYR A 317 -26.54 1.32 -34.31
N VAL A 318 -27.36 0.86 -35.24
CA VAL A 318 -27.45 -0.50 -35.72
C VAL A 318 -27.03 -0.48 -37.18
N ASP A 319 -26.03 -1.28 -37.55
CA ASP A 319 -25.42 -1.32 -38.88
C ASP A 319 -25.06 0.08 -39.44
N GLY A 320 -24.53 0.94 -38.55
CA GLY A 320 -24.07 2.28 -38.90
C GLY A 320 -25.21 3.33 -39.11
N LYS A 321 -26.43 2.98 -38.82
CA LYS A 321 -27.61 3.90 -38.86
C LYS A 321 -28.14 4.12 -37.48
N GLU A 322 -28.47 5.38 -37.19
CA GLU A 322 -29.14 5.73 -35.94
C GLU A 322 -30.45 4.97 -35.80
N SER A 323 -30.67 4.38 -34.65
CA SER A 323 -31.87 3.56 -34.34
C SER A 323 -32.43 3.94 -33.00
N THR A 324 -33.77 3.92 -32.89
CA THR A 324 -34.46 4.09 -31.62
C THR A 324 -34.68 2.76 -30.88
N THR A 325 -34.25 1.65 -31.46
CA THR A 325 -34.38 0.29 -30.88
C THR A 325 -33.14 -0.53 -31.18
N ILE A 326 -32.68 -1.27 -30.19
CA ILE A 326 -31.68 -2.34 -30.36
C ILE A 326 -32.47 -3.63 -30.59
N LYS A 327 -32.23 -4.26 -31.73
CA LYS A 327 -32.86 -5.57 -32.06
C LYS A 327 -31.91 -6.71 -31.66
#